data_902a5e5b8f84b0fee02c5598db9f9283
#
_entry.id   902a5e5b8f84b0fee02c5598db9f9283
#
_cell.length_a   1.000
_cell.length_b   1.000
_cell.length_c   1.000
_cell.angle_alpha   90.00
_cell.angle_beta   90.00
_cell.angle_gamma   90.00
#
_symmetry.space_group_name_H-M   'P 1'
#
loop_
_entity.id
_entity.type
_entity.pdbx_description
1 polymer ?
#
loop_
_entity_poly.entity_id
_entity_poly.type
_entity_poly.pdbx_seq_one_letter_code
_entity_poly.pdbx_strand_id
1 'polypeptide(L)'
;EQGLIPTRNFGLNAATGDVLGRFDADCMIRPDWVEVVSGIFTEDPAAMGATGPVMYYDMPSRHFGLKGDNSLRKRIYRADGGQPLLFGSNMALRASAWHQIANEVCRDKADVMHEDIDISLHLMGKNLKTVYSPRMIAAMSARRMDTSLSSFLNYMRRFKNTFDAHPQHTRTHKPEVLFTAMYPAMHMFYPVWQKVLNSADINPAEAAWINEQMKLAEVQGKQLYDETPTDEVYDEKHEK
;
A
#
# COMPACT_ATOMS: atom_id res chain seq x y z
N GLU A 1 -6.59 11.36 -22.22
CA GLU A 1 -6.87 12.17 -21.04
C GLU A 1 -5.65 12.07 -20.09
N GLN A 2 -5.15 13.19 -19.56
CA GLN A 2 -4.01 13.22 -18.62
C GLN A 2 -4.53 13.06 -17.19
N GLY A 3 -3.73 12.43 -16.32
CA GLY A 3 -4.03 12.30 -14.90
C GLY A 3 -3.72 10.90 -14.35
N LEU A 4 -3.67 10.79 -13.02
CA LEU A 4 -3.34 9.53 -12.33
C LEU A 4 -4.38 8.44 -12.63
N ILE A 5 -5.66 8.75 -12.48
CA ILE A 5 -6.76 7.80 -12.67
C ILE A 5 -6.88 7.35 -14.14
N PRO A 6 -6.87 8.23 -15.16
CA PRO A 6 -6.88 7.78 -16.55
C PRO A 6 -5.68 6.89 -16.89
N THR A 7 -4.48 7.23 -16.41
CA THR A 7 -3.26 6.44 -16.64
C THR A 7 -3.37 5.06 -15.99
N ARG A 8 -3.81 5.00 -14.73
CA ARG A 8 -4.07 3.73 -14.02
C ARG A 8 -5.09 2.87 -14.76
N ASN A 9 -6.22 3.45 -15.13
CA ASN A 9 -7.29 2.71 -15.81
C ASN A 9 -6.83 2.19 -17.17
N PHE A 10 -6.07 3.00 -17.91
CA PHE A 10 -5.47 2.57 -19.18
C PHE A 10 -4.54 1.36 -18.96
N GLY A 11 -3.63 1.44 -17.98
CA GLY A 11 -2.70 0.36 -17.70
C GLY A 11 -3.42 -0.94 -17.28
N LEU A 12 -4.39 -0.85 -16.37
CA LEU A 12 -5.16 -2.01 -15.91
C LEU A 12 -6.02 -2.62 -17.03
N ASN A 13 -6.54 -1.80 -17.94
CA ASN A 13 -7.32 -2.27 -19.10
C ASN A 13 -6.45 -2.87 -20.20
N ALA A 14 -5.21 -2.42 -20.34
CA ALA A 14 -4.27 -2.91 -21.35
C ALA A 14 -3.54 -4.17 -20.92
N ALA A 15 -3.52 -4.46 -19.63
CA ALA A 15 -2.83 -5.63 -19.08
C ALA A 15 -3.58 -6.91 -19.44
N THR A 16 -2.83 -7.97 -19.83
CA THR A 16 -3.38 -9.23 -20.34
C THR A 16 -3.18 -10.42 -19.38
N GLY A 17 -2.54 -10.20 -18.24
CA GLY A 17 -2.33 -11.25 -17.24
C GLY A 17 -3.58 -11.55 -16.41
N ASP A 18 -3.66 -12.75 -15.83
CA ASP A 18 -4.76 -13.12 -14.91
C ASP A 18 -4.73 -12.33 -13.60
N VAL A 19 -3.56 -11.86 -13.22
CA VAL A 19 -3.30 -11.01 -12.06
C VAL A 19 -2.59 -9.74 -12.50
N LEU A 20 -3.14 -8.60 -12.12
CA LEU A 20 -2.68 -7.27 -12.47
C LEU A 20 -1.93 -6.67 -11.27
N GLY A 21 -0.62 -6.47 -11.40
CA GLY A 21 0.18 -5.75 -10.40
C GLY A 21 0.19 -4.24 -10.66
N ARG A 22 0.10 -3.43 -9.59
CA ARG A 22 0.22 -1.99 -9.67
C ARG A 22 1.18 -1.46 -8.62
N PHE A 23 2.05 -0.56 -9.06
CA PHE A 23 3.03 0.17 -8.25
C PHE A 23 3.05 1.64 -8.66
N ASP A 24 3.49 2.49 -7.75
CA ASP A 24 3.89 3.83 -8.10
C ASP A 24 5.26 3.81 -8.81
N ALA A 25 5.53 4.78 -9.68
CA ALA A 25 6.73 4.77 -10.53
C ALA A 25 8.06 4.87 -9.76
N ASP A 26 8.01 5.29 -8.49
CA ASP A 26 9.13 5.38 -7.57
C ASP A 26 9.19 4.22 -6.56
N CYS A 27 8.35 3.20 -6.73
CA CYS A 27 8.40 2.00 -5.92
C CYS A 27 9.42 1.00 -6.45
N MET A 28 10.03 0.27 -5.54
CA MET A 28 10.90 -0.86 -5.82
C MET A 28 10.23 -2.12 -5.32
N ILE A 29 10.10 -3.12 -6.20
CA ILE A 29 9.55 -4.41 -5.83
C ILE A 29 10.67 -5.41 -5.55
N ARG A 30 10.41 -6.35 -4.65
CA ARG A 30 11.33 -7.45 -4.38
C ARG A 30 11.44 -8.37 -5.61
N PRO A 31 12.61 -9.01 -5.82
CA PRO A 31 12.79 -9.95 -6.94
C PRO A 31 11.77 -11.11 -6.96
N ASP A 32 11.31 -11.55 -5.79
CA ASP A 32 10.33 -12.63 -5.61
C ASP A 32 8.88 -12.14 -5.54
N TRP A 33 8.61 -10.84 -5.74
CA TRP A 33 7.28 -10.26 -5.58
C TRP A 33 6.21 -10.96 -6.43
N VAL A 34 6.53 -11.31 -7.67
CA VAL A 34 5.61 -12.00 -8.59
C VAL A 34 5.27 -13.40 -8.06
N GLU A 35 6.28 -14.13 -7.56
CA GLU A 35 6.11 -15.45 -6.97
C GLU A 35 5.23 -15.37 -5.73
N VAL A 36 5.49 -14.42 -4.83
CA VAL A 36 4.68 -14.18 -3.63
C VAL A 36 3.23 -13.88 -3.99
N VAL A 37 2.99 -13.00 -4.95
CA VAL A 37 1.63 -12.67 -5.40
C VAL A 37 0.93 -13.87 -6.03
N SER A 38 1.63 -14.63 -6.86
CA SER A 38 1.09 -15.87 -7.43
C SER A 38 0.71 -16.86 -6.35
N GLY A 39 1.56 -17.02 -5.33
CA GLY A 39 1.29 -17.85 -4.15
C GLY A 39 0.03 -17.40 -3.41
N ILE A 40 -0.13 -16.11 -3.12
CA ILE A 40 -1.31 -15.57 -2.43
C ILE A 40 -2.61 -15.97 -3.15
N PHE A 41 -2.68 -15.75 -4.46
CA PHE A 41 -3.89 -16.06 -5.24
C PHE A 41 -4.09 -17.56 -5.49
N THR A 42 -3.06 -18.36 -5.34
CA THR A 42 -3.14 -19.84 -5.41
C THR A 42 -3.61 -20.41 -4.09
N GLU A 43 -3.07 -19.94 -2.97
CA GLU A 43 -3.39 -20.35 -1.60
C GLU A 43 -4.82 -19.91 -1.21
N ASP A 44 -5.25 -18.74 -1.68
CA ASP A 44 -6.60 -18.21 -1.48
C ASP A 44 -7.30 -17.91 -2.82
N PRO A 45 -7.97 -18.90 -3.43
CA PRO A 45 -8.70 -18.70 -4.70
C PRO A 45 -9.84 -17.67 -4.61
N ALA A 46 -10.36 -17.39 -3.42
CA ALA A 46 -11.40 -16.39 -3.19
C ALA A 46 -10.83 -14.96 -3.15
N ALA A 47 -9.52 -14.79 -2.96
CA ALA A 47 -8.89 -13.48 -2.98
C ALA A 47 -9.02 -12.85 -4.37
N MET A 48 -9.50 -11.61 -4.40
CA MET A 48 -9.70 -10.82 -5.62
C MET A 48 -8.76 -9.61 -5.68
N GLY A 49 -8.25 -9.16 -4.54
CA GLY A 49 -7.22 -8.15 -4.43
C GLY A 49 -6.26 -8.46 -3.30
N ALA A 50 -5.00 -8.07 -3.43
CA ALA A 50 -3.97 -8.26 -2.43
C ALA A 50 -3.13 -7.00 -2.24
N THR A 51 -2.66 -6.77 -1.03
CA THR A 51 -1.72 -5.71 -0.68
C THR A 51 -0.79 -6.19 0.43
N GLY A 52 0.28 -5.45 0.68
CA GLY A 52 1.24 -5.76 1.73
C GLY A 52 1.93 -4.52 2.28
N PRO A 53 2.90 -4.70 3.18
CA PRO A 53 3.62 -3.59 3.77
C PRO A 53 4.56 -2.91 2.79
N VAL A 54 4.95 -1.67 3.12
CA VAL A 54 6.01 -0.97 2.41
C VAL A 54 7.17 -0.67 3.35
N MET A 55 8.37 -0.70 2.78
CA MET A 55 9.61 -0.26 3.41
C MET A 55 9.98 1.11 2.84
N TYR A 56 10.28 2.06 3.71
CA TYR A 56 10.75 3.39 3.27
C TYR A 56 12.26 3.34 3.09
N TYR A 57 12.73 3.25 1.81
CA TYR A 57 14.14 3.03 1.48
C TYR A 57 15.05 4.22 1.83
N ASP A 58 14.50 5.42 1.90
CA ASP A 58 15.19 6.66 2.21
C ASP A 58 15.04 7.13 3.67
N MET A 59 14.60 6.22 4.56
CA MET A 59 14.49 6.47 5.99
C MET A 59 15.50 5.64 6.79
N PRO A 60 15.98 6.12 7.96
CA PRO A 60 16.79 5.32 8.86
C PRO A 60 15.97 4.18 9.46
N SER A 61 16.68 3.17 9.98
CA SER A 61 16.03 2.05 10.69
C SER A 61 14.90 1.41 9.88
N ARG A 62 15.13 1.13 8.60
CA ARG A 62 14.15 0.62 7.64
C ARG A 62 13.40 -0.59 8.12
N HIS A 63 14.08 -1.48 8.81
CA HIS A 63 13.48 -2.68 9.40
C HIS A 63 12.44 -2.34 10.47
N PHE A 64 12.73 -1.38 11.32
CA PHE A 64 11.77 -0.90 12.29
C PHE A 64 10.59 -0.21 11.59
N GLY A 65 10.87 0.57 10.55
CA GLY A 65 9.86 1.19 9.69
C GLY A 65 8.96 0.16 9.02
N LEU A 66 9.53 -0.91 8.47
CA LEU A 66 8.78 -2.01 7.86
C LEU A 66 7.88 -2.72 8.90
N LYS A 67 8.41 -3.05 10.09
CA LYS A 67 7.60 -3.65 11.17
C LYS A 67 6.45 -2.72 11.59
N GLY A 68 6.72 -1.44 11.70
CA GLY A 68 5.71 -0.42 12.00
C GLY A 68 4.62 -0.34 10.93
N ASP A 69 5.00 -0.22 9.66
CA ASP A 69 4.08 -0.17 8.53
C ASP A 69 3.22 -1.44 8.43
N ASN A 70 3.87 -2.62 8.56
CA ASN A 70 3.17 -3.91 8.60
C ASN A 70 2.10 -3.94 9.70
N SER A 71 2.44 -3.52 10.92
CA SER A 71 1.50 -3.47 12.04
C SER A 71 0.33 -2.50 11.79
N LEU A 72 0.63 -1.33 11.20
CA LEU A 72 -0.37 -0.32 10.88
C LEU A 72 -1.34 -0.82 9.79
N ARG A 73 -0.81 -1.34 8.69
CA ARG A 73 -1.64 -1.84 7.57
C ARG A 73 -2.50 -3.02 8.00
N LYS A 74 -1.93 -3.96 8.76
CA LYS A 74 -2.67 -5.12 9.29
C LYS A 74 -3.84 -4.72 10.19
N ARG A 75 -3.76 -3.61 10.94
CA ARG A 75 -4.72 -3.28 12.00
C ARG A 75 -5.59 -2.07 11.73
N ILE A 76 -5.08 -1.08 11.01
CA ILE A 76 -5.69 0.26 10.93
C ILE A 76 -6.32 0.50 9.55
N TYR A 77 -5.65 0.06 8.48
CA TYR A 77 -6.12 0.29 7.12
C TYR A 77 -7.14 -0.77 6.67
N ARG A 78 -8.30 -0.76 7.32
CA ARG A 78 -9.38 -1.69 7.06
C ARG A 78 -10.72 -0.98 7.00
N ALA A 79 -11.65 -1.54 6.23
CA ALA A 79 -13.03 -1.10 6.13
C ALA A 79 -13.97 -2.32 6.19
N ASP A 80 -15.25 -2.11 6.39
CA ASP A 80 -16.33 -3.09 6.27
C ASP A 80 -16.00 -4.49 6.76
N GLY A 81 -16.14 -4.74 8.06
CA GLY A 81 -15.90 -6.07 8.62
C GLY A 81 -14.42 -6.50 8.63
N GLY A 82 -13.50 -5.52 8.50
CA GLY A 82 -12.07 -5.79 8.64
C GLY A 82 -11.36 -6.12 7.33
N GLN A 83 -11.97 -5.94 6.17
CA GLN A 83 -11.29 -6.13 4.90
C GLN A 83 -10.16 -5.10 4.72
N PRO A 84 -8.94 -5.51 4.29
CA PRO A 84 -7.82 -4.60 4.08
C PRO A 84 -8.07 -3.68 2.87
N LEU A 85 -7.76 -2.40 3.05
CA LEU A 85 -7.68 -1.44 1.95
C LEU A 85 -6.41 -1.73 1.12
N LEU A 86 -6.54 -1.71 -0.19
CA LEU A 86 -5.41 -1.83 -1.11
C LEU A 86 -4.68 -0.49 -1.23
N PHE A 87 -3.39 -0.55 -1.50
CA PHE A 87 -2.55 0.63 -1.67
C PHE A 87 -1.80 0.58 -2.99
N GLY A 88 -1.91 1.63 -3.79
CA GLY A 88 -1.33 1.73 -5.10
C GLY A 88 0.18 1.58 -5.16
N SER A 89 0.86 1.84 -4.06
CA SER A 89 2.30 1.58 -3.94
C SER A 89 2.66 0.09 -3.88
N ASN A 90 1.70 -0.79 -3.58
CA ASN A 90 1.93 -2.23 -3.47
C ASN A 90 0.59 -2.98 -3.52
N MET A 91 0.04 -3.19 -4.70
CA MET A 91 -1.23 -3.91 -4.86
C MET A 91 -1.24 -4.84 -6.06
N ALA A 92 -2.04 -5.89 -5.95
CA ALA A 92 -2.37 -6.80 -7.04
C ALA A 92 -3.86 -7.09 -7.07
N LEU A 93 -4.42 -7.28 -8.26
CA LEU A 93 -5.83 -7.58 -8.48
C LEU A 93 -5.97 -8.77 -9.43
N ARG A 94 -6.96 -9.62 -9.25
CA ARG A 94 -7.38 -10.49 -10.37
C ARG A 94 -7.95 -9.62 -11.51
N ALA A 95 -7.60 -9.94 -12.74
CA ALA A 95 -8.17 -9.27 -13.91
C ALA A 95 -9.70 -9.35 -13.90
N SER A 96 -10.25 -10.51 -13.50
CA SER A 96 -11.71 -10.69 -13.36
C SER A 96 -12.35 -9.77 -12.33
N ALA A 97 -11.64 -9.39 -11.28
CA ALA A 97 -12.11 -8.43 -10.29
C ALA A 97 -12.09 -7.00 -10.87
N TRP A 98 -10.99 -6.63 -11.54
CA TRP A 98 -10.91 -5.34 -12.22
C TRP A 98 -12.03 -5.14 -13.23
N HIS A 99 -12.28 -6.12 -14.08
CA HIS A 99 -13.33 -6.03 -15.11
C HIS A 99 -14.74 -5.81 -14.52
N GLN A 100 -15.00 -6.27 -13.29
CA GLN A 100 -16.28 -6.07 -12.62
C GLN A 100 -16.48 -4.63 -12.12
N ILE A 101 -15.40 -3.88 -11.87
CA ILE A 101 -15.47 -2.54 -11.30
C ILE A 101 -14.98 -1.44 -12.24
N ALA A 102 -14.31 -1.77 -13.33
CA ALA A 102 -13.62 -0.83 -14.23
C ALA A 102 -14.48 0.32 -14.71
N ASN A 103 -15.78 0.08 -14.92
CA ASN A 103 -16.75 1.09 -15.37
C ASN A 103 -17.39 1.88 -14.22
N GLU A 104 -17.19 1.45 -12.97
CA GLU A 104 -17.80 2.02 -11.77
C GLU A 104 -16.84 2.89 -10.97
N VAL A 105 -15.51 2.60 -11.05
CA VAL A 105 -14.49 3.37 -10.33
C VAL A 105 -14.58 4.87 -10.61
N CYS A 106 -14.45 5.67 -9.57
CA CYS A 106 -14.64 7.11 -9.66
C CYS A 106 -13.65 7.77 -10.63
N ARG A 107 -14.16 8.69 -11.44
CA ARG A 107 -13.38 9.52 -12.38
C ARG A 107 -13.05 10.86 -11.75
N ASP A 108 -12.38 10.85 -10.62
CA ASP A 108 -12.03 12.03 -9.84
C ASP A 108 -11.13 13.01 -10.63
N LYS A 109 -11.78 13.86 -11.45
CA LYS A 109 -11.08 14.86 -12.28
C LYS A 109 -10.37 15.94 -11.46
N ALA A 110 -10.79 16.14 -10.21
CA ALA A 110 -10.21 17.13 -9.32
C ALA A 110 -8.99 16.60 -8.56
N ASP A 111 -8.70 15.30 -8.67
CA ASP A 111 -7.63 14.59 -7.97
C ASP A 111 -7.65 14.83 -6.45
N VAL A 112 -8.84 14.68 -5.85
CA VAL A 112 -9.08 14.91 -4.43
C VAL A 112 -9.38 13.64 -3.64
N MET A 113 -9.36 12.48 -4.28
CA MET A 113 -9.62 11.17 -3.70
C MET A 113 -8.34 10.29 -3.71
N HIS A 114 -8.38 9.20 -2.95
CA HIS A 114 -7.44 8.10 -3.05
C HIS A 114 -7.98 7.06 -4.03
N GLU A 115 -7.39 6.96 -5.20
CA GLU A 115 -7.86 6.11 -6.28
C GLU A 115 -7.68 4.60 -6.04
N ASP A 116 -6.76 4.24 -5.15
CA ASP A 116 -6.51 2.87 -4.70
C ASP A 116 -7.54 2.43 -3.63
N ILE A 117 -7.89 3.34 -2.73
CA ILE A 117 -8.96 3.12 -1.76
C ILE A 117 -10.31 3.07 -2.48
N ASP A 118 -10.54 3.91 -3.49
CA ASP A 118 -11.71 3.85 -4.35
C ASP A 118 -11.89 2.45 -4.97
N ILE A 119 -10.83 1.87 -5.55
CA ILE A 119 -10.83 0.49 -6.02
C ILE A 119 -11.24 -0.48 -4.91
N SER A 120 -10.64 -0.33 -3.71
CA SER A 120 -10.92 -1.21 -2.58
C SER A 120 -12.40 -1.20 -2.20
N LEU A 121 -13.01 -0.02 -2.13
CA LEU A 121 -14.41 0.15 -1.76
C LEU A 121 -15.35 -0.39 -2.85
N HIS A 122 -15.03 -0.24 -4.12
CA HIS A 122 -15.78 -0.88 -5.21
C HIS A 122 -15.71 -2.41 -5.15
N LEU A 123 -14.53 -2.99 -4.83
CA LEU A 123 -14.40 -4.43 -4.64
C LEU A 123 -15.27 -4.91 -3.46
N MET A 124 -15.19 -4.21 -2.33
CA MET A 124 -16.00 -4.52 -1.14
C MET A 124 -17.50 -4.41 -1.41
N GLY A 125 -17.93 -3.38 -2.14
CA GLY A 125 -19.34 -3.20 -2.55
C GLY A 125 -19.89 -4.35 -3.41
N LYS A 126 -19.00 -5.09 -4.07
CA LYS A 126 -19.34 -6.31 -4.83
C LYS A 126 -19.06 -7.61 -4.06
N ASN A 127 -18.76 -7.52 -2.76
CA ASN A 127 -18.35 -8.67 -1.93
C ASN A 127 -17.12 -9.41 -2.47
N LEU A 128 -16.23 -8.70 -3.16
CA LEU A 128 -14.96 -9.23 -3.66
C LEU A 128 -13.90 -9.11 -2.58
N LYS A 129 -13.36 -10.25 -2.15
CA LYS A 129 -12.43 -10.36 -1.02
C LYS A 129 -11.10 -9.68 -1.33
N THR A 130 -10.65 -8.78 -0.45
CA THR A 130 -9.28 -8.27 -0.42
C THR A 130 -8.49 -8.93 0.70
N VAL A 131 -7.20 -9.17 0.48
CA VAL A 131 -6.32 -9.83 1.46
C VAL A 131 -5.07 -9.01 1.72
N TYR A 132 -4.54 -9.13 2.94
CA TYR A 132 -3.28 -8.54 3.33
C TYR A 132 -2.24 -9.64 3.53
N SER A 133 -1.09 -9.52 2.86
CA SER A 133 0.03 -10.44 3.04
C SER A 133 1.28 -9.71 3.51
N PRO A 134 1.85 -10.06 4.67
CA PRO A 134 3.12 -9.48 5.12
C PRO A 134 4.31 -9.88 4.25
N ARG A 135 4.18 -10.92 3.42
CA ARG A 135 5.20 -11.36 2.45
C ARG A 135 5.28 -10.45 1.22
N MET A 136 4.18 -9.77 0.86
CA MET A 136 4.07 -8.91 -0.30
C MET A 136 4.70 -7.54 0.00
N ILE A 137 6.03 -7.45 -0.02
CA ILE A 137 6.78 -6.25 0.36
C ILE A 137 7.18 -5.45 -0.88
N ALA A 138 6.95 -4.13 -0.85
CA ALA A 138 7.54 -3.18 -1.77
C ALA A 138 8.33 -2.12 -0.99
N ALA A 139 9.22 -1.39 -1.66
CA ALA A 139 9.90 -0.26 -1.07
C ALA A 139 9.47 1.03 -1.78
N MET A 140 9.34 2.12 -1.03
CA MET A 140 8.96 3.44 -1.55
C MET A 140 9.70 4.56 -0.81
N SER A 141 9.67 5.76 -1.39
CA SER A 141 10.24 6.95 -0.74
C SER A 141 9.30 7.52 0.32
N ALA A 142 9.88 7.99 1.44
CA ALA A 142 9.18 8.77 2.44
C ALA A 142 9.10 10.27 2.11
N ARG A 143 9.46 10.70 0.89
CA ARG A 143 9.53 12.12 0.46
C ARG A 143 8.27 12.94 0.74
N ARG A 144 7.13 12.29 0.92
CA ARG A 144 5.88 12.97 1.33
C ARG A 144 6.00 13.65 2.69
N MET A 145 6.93 13.22 3.52
CA MET A 145 7.22 13.85 4.82
C MET A 145 7.88 15.23 4.67
N ASP A 146 8.45 15.53 3.49
CA ASP A 146 9.07 16.83 3.17
C ASP A 146 8.09 17.84 2.52
N THR A 147 6.84 17.47 2.35
CA THR A 147 5.82 18.38 1.81
C THR A 147 5.35 19.37 2.88
N SER A 148 4.80 20.52 2.45
CA SER A 148 4.22 21.49 3.39
C SER A 148 3.04 20.89 4.17
N LEU A 149 2.78 21.41 5.36
CA LEU A 149 1.65 20.96 6.19
C LEU A 149 0.31 21.04 5.43
N SER A 150 0.10 22.10 4.64
CA SER A 150 -1.12 22.25 3.84
C SER A 150 -1.25 21.14 2.80
N SER A 151 -0.17 20.81 2.09
CA SER A 151 -0.13 19.71 1.12
C SER A 151 -0.37 18.36 1.80
N PHE A 152 0.25 18.15 2.95
CA PHE A 152 0.04 16.93 3.74
C PHE A 152 -1.40 16.79 4.23
N LEU A 153 -1.99 17.85 4.79
CA LEU A 153 -3.39 17.83 5.23
C LEU A 153 -4.36 17.64 4.06
N ASN A 154 -4.10 18.23 2.89
CA ASN A 154 -4.89 17.99 1.69
C ASN A 154 -4.81 16.51 1.26
N TYR A 155 -3.62 15.90 1.35
CA TYR A 155 -3.46 14.47 1.08
C TYR A 155 -4.24 13.62 2.08
N MET A 156 -4.22 13.95 3.37
CA MET A 156 -5.01 13.24 4.38
C MET A 156 -6.52 13.39 4.15
N ARG A 157 -6.99 14.56 3.68
CA ARG A 157 -8.42 14.79 3.34
C ARG A 157 -8.91 13.89 2.22
N ARG A 158 -8.03 13.37 1.34
CA ARG A 158 -8.41 12.41 0.31
C ARG A 158 -9.08 11.17 0.89
N PHE A 159 -8.66 10.71 2.08
CA PHE A 159 -9.35 9.63 2.79
C PHE A 159 -10.82 9.97 3.01
N LYS A 160 -11.07 11.15 3.60
CA LYS A 160 -12.45 11.60 3.82
C LYS A 160 -13.25 11.66 2.52
N ASN A 161 -12.70 12.32 1.52
CA ASN A 161 -13.38 12.52 0.24
C ASN A 161 -13.73 11.20 -0.45
N THR A 162 -12.82 10.22 -0.39
CA THR A 162 -13.06 8.88 -0.96
C THR A 162 -14.22 8.19 -0.26
N PHE A 163 -14.25 8.19 1.09
CA PHE A 163 -15.35 7.57 1.83
C PHE A 163 -16.67 8.35 1.70
N ASP A 164 -16.62 9.68 1.58
CA ASP A 164 -17.83 10.48 1.32
C ASP A 164 -18.46 10.15 -0.05
N ALA A 165 -17.65 9.77 -1.03
CA ALA A 165 -18.14 9.28 -2.33
C ALA A 165 -18.71 7.84 -2.24
N HIS A 166 -18.44 7.13 -1.15
CA HIS A 166 -18.87 5.75 -0.90
C HIS A 166 -19.63 5.63 0.44
N PRO A 167 -20.80 6.30 0.61
CA PRO A 167 -21.48 6.40 1.90
C PRO A 167 -21.99 5.06 2.45
N GLN A 168 -22.04 4.01 1.64
CA GLN A 168 -22.39 2.65 2.05
C GLN A 168 -21.29 1.96 2.86
N HIS A 169 -20.04 2.49 2.84
CA HIS A 169 -18.90 1.91 3.53
C HIS A 169 -18.56 2.64 4.83
N THR A 170 -18.18 1.88 5.85
CA THR A 170 -17.80 2.44 7.15
C THR A 170 -16.41 3.06 7.07
N ARG A 171 -16.35 4.37 7.27
CA ARG A 171 -15.08 5.11 7.26
C ARG A 171 -14.23 4.78 8.49
N THR A 172 -12.95 4.53 8.25
CA THR A 172 -11.94 4.51 9.30
C THR A 172 -11.24 5.87 9.41
N HIS A 173 -11.22 6.45 10.61
CA HIS A 173 -10.52 7.72 10.89
C HIS A 173 -9.11 7.51 11.44
N LYS A 174 -8.77 6.28 11.84
CA LYS A 174 -7.52 5.97 12.54
C LYS A 174 -6.26 6.37 11.77
N PRO A 175 -6.14 6.11 10.43
CA PRO A 175 -4.98 6.52 9.68
C PRO A 175 -4.78 8.04 9.65
N GLU A 176 -5.83 8.81 9.37
CA GLU A 176 -5.78 10.27 9.27
C GLU A 176 -5.30 10.91 10.57
N VAL A 177 -5.88 10.48 11.71
CA VAL A 177 -5.52 11.01 13.04
C VAL A 177 -4.08 10.67 13.37
N LEU A 178 -3.67 9.41 13.18
CA LEU A 178 -2.33 8.96 13.50
C LEU A 178 -1.26 9.68 12.68
N PHE A 179 -1.41 9.72 11.36
CA PHE A 179 -0.41 10.36 10.49
C PHE A 179 -0.37 11.88 10.68
N THR A 180 -1.52 12.51 10.91
CA THR A 180 -1.55 13.96 11.20
C THR A 180 -0.81 14.27 12.50
N ALA A 181 -0.98 13.45 13.55
CA ALA A 181 -0.28 13.61 14.80
C ALA A 181 1.24 13.35 14.68
N MET A 182 1.65 12.41 13.84
CA MET A 182 3.06 12.08 13.63
C MET A 182 3.79 13.05 12.68
N TYR A 183 3.06 13.75 11.82
CA TYR A 183 3.63 14.57 10.77
C TYR A 183 4.68 15.58 11.27
N PRO A 184 4.48 16.38 12.35
CA PRO A 184 5.47 17.39 12.77
C PRO A 184 6.83 16.76 13.07
N ALA A 185 6.85 15.63 13.78
CA ALA A 185 8.10 14.94 14.11
C ALA A 185 8.76 14.36 12.85
N MET A 186 8.00 13.73 11.97
CA MET A 186 8.50 13.14 10.74
C MET A 186 9.02 14.21 9.79
N HIS A 187 8.29 15.32 9.63
CA HIS A 187 8.69 16.46 8.79
C HIS A 187 9.99 17.12 9.26
N MET A 188 10.16 17.26 10.57
CA MET A 188 11.39 17.81 11.14
C MET A 188 12.59 16.88 10.96
N PHE A 189 12.35 15.57 11.07
CA PHE A 189 13.41 14.57 11.02
C PHE A 189 13.87 14.25 9.59
N TYR A 190 12.96 14.17 8.63
CA TYR A 190 13.23 13.72 7.27
C TYR A 190 14.30 14.58 6.53
N PRO A 191 14.24 15.92 6.50
CA PRO A 191 15.25 16.73 5.84
C PRO A 191 16.65 16.61 6.46
N VAL A 192 16.71 16.43 7.78
CA VAL A 192 17.99 16.22 8.48
C VAL A 192 18.63 14.92 8.02
N TRP A 193 17.85 13.87 7.95
CA TRP A 193 18.29 12.57 7.47
C TRP A 193 18.73 12.62 5.99
N GLN A 194 17.97 13.28 5.13
CA GLN A 194 18.33 13.45 3.73
C GLN A 194 19.69 14.19 3.54
N LYS A 195 20.01 15.16 4.38
CA LYS A 195 21.33 15.79 4.37
C LYS A 195 22.45 14.81 4.73
N VAL A 196 22.22 13.93 5.69
CA VAL A 196 23.20 12.88 6.05
C VAL A 196 23.39 11.90 4.90
N LEU A 197 22.31 11.48 4.24
CA LEU A 197 22.38 10.61 3.06
C LEU A 197 23.13 11.27 1.89
N ASN A 198 22.83 12.53 1.59
CA ASN A 198 23.44 13.25 0.47
C ASN A 198 24.88 13.68 0.72
N SER A 199 25.34 13.75 1.97
CA SER A 199 26.73 14.04 2.34
C SER A 199 27.66 12.83 2.25
N ALA A 200 27.10 11.64 2.24
CA ALA A 200 27.84 10.41 1.93
C ALA A 200 27.80 10.26 0.40
N ASP A 201 28.95 10.19 -0.26
CA ASP A 201 29.11 10.00 -1.72
C ASP A 201 28.54 8.60 -2.12
N ILE A 202 27.19 8.51 -2.27
CA ILE A 202 26.45 7.23 -2.30
C ILE A 202 26.05 6.86 -3.73
N ASN A 203 26.69 7.30 -4.77
CA ASN A 203 26.15 7.15 -6.12
C ASN A 203 26.39 5.81 -6.87
N PRO A 204 27.39 4.97 -6.65
CA PRO A 204 27.35 3.58 -7.10
C PRO A 204 27.00 2.57 -6.00
N ALA A 205 27.17 2.95 -4.74
CA ALA A 205 26.79 2.10 -3.61
C ALA A 205 25.28 2.10 -3.37
N GLU A 206 24.54 3.10 -3.86
CA GLU A 206 23.11 3.24 -3.61
C GLU A 206 22.30 2.10 -4.24
N ALA A 207 22.59 1.74 -5.47
CA ALA A 207 21.92 0.61 -6.13
C ALA A 207 22.31 -0.74 -5.50
N ALA A 208 23.59 -0.94 -5.18
CA ALA A 208 24.06 -2.13 -4.49
C ALA A 208 23.46 -2.22 -3.08
N TRP A 209 23.39 -1.09 -2.39
CA TRP A 209 22.85 -0.98 -1.05
C TRP A 209 21.31 -1.15 -1.01
N ILE A 210 20.57 -0.58 -1.97
CA ILE A 210 19.15 -0.83 -2.15
C ILE A 210 18.90 -2.33 -2.36
N ASN A 211 19.69 -2.98 -3.21
CA ASN A 211 19.60 -4.41 -3.45
C ASN A 211 19.92 -5.23 -2.19
N GLU A 212 20.90 -4.81 -1.38
CA GLU A 212 21.21 -5.45 -0.11
C GLU A 212 20.08 -5.26 0.91
N GLN A 213 19.50 -4.06 1.00
CA GLN A 213 18.35 -3.80 1.88
C GLN A 213 17.10 -4.54 1.42
N MET A 214 16.92 -4.73 0.12
CA MET A 214 15.84 -5.56 -0.42
C MET A 214 16.01 -7.03 -0.04
N LYS A 215 17.25 -7.58 -0.09
CA LYS A 215 17.55 -8.92 0.42
C LYS A 215 17.31 -9.05 1.93
N LEU A 216 17.70 -8.05 2.70
CA LEU A 216 17.46 -8.02 4.15
C LEU A 216 15.95 -7.94 4.45
N ALA A 217 15.19 -7.16 3.68
CA ALA A 217 13.73 -7.13 3.77
C ALA A 217 13.09 -8.48 3.40
N GLU A 218 13.71 -9.22 2.47
CA GLU A 218 13.32 -10.59 2.14
C GLU A 218 13.45 -11.53 3.34
N VAL A 219 14.62 -11.54 3.97
CA VAL A 219 14.87 -12.37 5.15
C VAL A 219 13.89 -12.02 6.27
N GLN A 220 13.64 -10.74 6.51
CA GLN A 220 12.71 -10.29 7.54
C GLN A 220 11.25 -10.49 7.17
N GLY A 221 10.90 -10.39 5.90
CA GLY A 221 9.57 -10.76 5.43
C GLY A 221 9.28 -12.24 5.68
N LYS A 222 10.25 -13.12 5.47
CA LYS A 222 10.17 -14.53 5.86
C LYS A 222 10.04 -14.69 7.37
N GLN A 223 10.87 -14.00 8.17
CA GLN A 223 10.78 -14.05 9.63
C GLN A 223 9.42 -13.55 10.15
N LEU A 224 8.92 -12.43 9.62
CA LEU A 224 7.59 -11.91 9.98
C LEU A 224 6.46 -12.88 9.62
N TYR A 225 6.64 -13.65 8.55
CA TYR A 225 5.70 -14.68 8.15
C TYR A 225 5.79 -15.90 9.05
N ASP A 226 7.02 -16.36 9.34
CA ASP A 226 7.27 -17.52 10.21
C ASP A 226 6.89 -17.26 11.67
N GLU A 227 7.02 -16.01 12.13
CA GLU A 227 6.63 -15.58 13.48
C GLU A 227 5.13 -15.26 13.59
N THR A 228 4.39 -15.19 12.48
CA THR A 228 2.93 -15.00 12.49
C THR A 228 2.27 -16.38 12.47
N PRO A 229 1.61 -16.83 13.55
CA PRO A 229 0.89 -18.10 13.54
C PRO A 229 -0.07 -18.16 12.35
N THR A 230 -0.11 -19.29 11.65
CA THR A 230 -0.99 -19.52 10.51
C THR A 230 -2.47 -19.36 10.88
N ASP A 231 -2.79 -19.51 12.15
CA ASP A 231 -4.16 -19.41 12.70
C ASP A 231 -4.61 -17.95 12.91
N GLU A 232 -3.69 -16.95 12.87
CA GLU A 232 -4.05 -15.53 12.88
C GLU A 232 -4.40 -14.98 11.48
N VAL A 233 -4.27 -15.78 10.45
CA VAL A 233 -4.78 -15.48 9.11
C VAL A 233 -6.28 -15.79 9.10
N TYR A 234 -7.09 -14.85 9.62
CA TYR A 234 -8.55 -14.89 9.59
C TYR A 234 -9.21 -16.04 10.36
N ASP A 235 -9.18 -16.01 11.68
CA ASP A 235 -10.20 -16.67 12.47
C ASP A 235 -11.41 -15.72 12.61
N GLU A 236 -12.46 -15.98 11.83
CA GLU A 236 -13.78 -15.32 11.94
C GLU A 236 -14.51 -15.62 13.27
N LYS A 237 -13.86 -16.30 14.23
CA LYS A 237 -14.51 -16.84 15.43
C LYS A 237 -14.40 -15.98 16.68
N HIS A 238 -13.79 -14.79 16.63
CA HIS A 238 -13.65 -13.92 17.80
C HIS A 238 -14.40 -12.58 17.70
N GLU A 239 -15.61 -12.57 17.13
CA GLU A 239 -16.61 -11.55 17.44
C GLU A 239 -17.90 -12.22 17.87
N LYS A 240 -18.02 -12.44 19.17
CA LYS A 240 -19.27 -12.54 19.90
C LYS A 240 -19.28 -11.48 20.96
#